data_f49e44f6e8c32bba5f2bcdf36eca2b31
#
_entry.id   f49e44f6e8c32bba5f2bcdf36eca2b31
#
_cell.length_a   1.000
_cell.length_b   1.000
_cell.length_c   1.000
_cell.angle_alpha   90.00
_cell.angle_beta   90.00
_cell.angle_gamma   90.00
#
_symmetry.space_group_name_H-M   'P 1'
#
loop_
_entity.id
_entity.type
_entity.pdbx_description
1 polymer ?
#
loop_
_entity_poly.entity_id
_entity_poly.type
_entity_poly.pdbx_seq_one_letter_code
_entity_poly.pdbx_strand_id
1 'polypeptide(L)'
;MRTLFSTDDVPDAERHGYWQHMHREALAAEYVFPNGRHDWFRGHCAVTQVGAMRATVLTCAGGPAPGVGEGRRTPGFTEQLDGYELKLAIACEEFAVTQDGRRADLRPGDFTLTDLARPSSARVAGRRSKKVVSITMPRALLPLPPAQVARLTAVPMPGQEGAAALASTLLRRVTADAGAYRPAEAVHVSNALLDLVAAALAGRLAMPAAVPPEVERNALLHRIYAYLHQRLDDPALTPRQIAAAHNISLRQLHKLFESEECTVAEWIRRRRLDRCRRDLTDPALSTRPVGAIAARWGVRDPGHFSRLFRAAYGVPPGEYRTLYTPRHRPW
;
A
#
# COMPACT_ATOMS: atom_id res chain seq x y z
N MET A 1 2.01 11.38 2.09
CA MET A 1 3.41 11.79 1.81
C MET A 1 3.81 11.20 0.47
N ARG A 2 4.42 11.98 -0.41
CA ARG A 2 4.86 11.54 -1.75
C ARG A 2 6.40 11.48 -1.73
N THR A 3 6.95 10.32 -2.06
CA THR A 3 8.40 10.16 -2.25
C THR A 3 8.71 10.17 -3.73
N LEU A 4 9.71 10.94 -4.14
CA LEU A 4 10.15 11.06 -5.53
C LEU A 4 11.58 10.56 -5.63
N PHE A 5 11.86 9.75 -6.66
CA PHE A 5 13.19 9.32 -7.06
C PHE A 5 13.38 9.74 -8.52
N SER A 6 14.50 10.36 -8.83
CA SER A 6 14.85 10.77 -10.18
C SER A 6 16.30 10.40 -10.49
N THR A 7 16.54 9.81 -11.65
CA THR A 7 17.91 9.59 -12.11
C THR A 7 18.62 10.90 -12.51
N ASP A 8 17.89 12.01 -12.57
CA ASP A 8 18.49 13.34 -12.81
C ASP A 8 19.20 13.88 -11.56
N ASP A 9 18.90 13.28 -10.38
CA ASP A 9 19.51 13.64 -9.10
C ASP A 9 20.92 13.05 -8.93
N VAL A 10 21.39 12.21 -9.88
CA VAL A 10 22.68 11.53 -9.80
C VAL A 10 23.46 11.64 -11.13
N PRO A 11 24.81 11.57 -11.09
CA PRO A 11 25.66 11.55 -12.29
C PRO A 11 25.28 10.39 -13.25
N ASP A 12 25.52 10.60 -14.53
CA ASP A 12 25.16 9.64 -15.60
C ASP A 12 25.70 8.22 -15.32
N ALA A 13 26.92 8.12 -14.84
CA ALA A 13 27.57 6.85 -14.52
C ALA A 13 26.88 6.07 -13.38
N GLU A 14 26.17 6.76 -12.49
CA GLU A 14 25.52 6.19 -11.31
C GLU A 14 24.03 5.85 -11.54
N ARG A 15 23.40 6.40 -12.59
CA ARG A 15 21.96 6.26 -12.86
C ARG A 15 21.47 4.83 -12.87
N HIS A 16 22.25 3.95 -13.43
CA HIS A 16 21.90 2.54 -13.52
C HIS A 16 21.79 1.87 -12.14
N GLY A 17 22.81 2.05 -11.29
CA GLY A 17 22.81 1.54 -9.93
C GLY A 17 21.72 2.19 -9.06
N TYR A 18 21.53 3.50 -9.21
CA TYR A 18 20.48 4.25 -8.51
C TYR A 18 19.08 3.74 -8.87
N TRP A 19 18.81 3.48 -10.17
CA TRP A 19 17.54 2.94 -10.63
C TRP A 19 17.28 1.52 -10.12
N GLN A 20 18.31 0.67 -10.07
CA GLN A 20 18.20 -0.65 -9.47
C GLN A 20 17.93 -0.60 -7.97
N HIS A 21 18.62 0.30 -7.25
CA HIS A 21 18.38 0.51 -5.83
C HIS A 21 16.93 0.98 -5.58
N MET A 22 16.47 1.97 -6.31
CA MET A 22 15.10 2.47 -6.23
C MET A 22 14.05 1.37 -6.45
N HIS A 23 14.26 0.46 -7.41
CA HIS A 23 13.34 -0.65 -7.64
C HIS A 23 13.26 -1.61 -6.45
N ARG A 24 14.37 -1.88 -5.78
CA ARG A 24 14.36 -2.68 -4.55
C ARG A 24 13.57 -2.02 -3.45
N GLU A 25 13.79 -0.74 -3.23
CA GLU A 25 13.14 0.03 -2.16
C GLU A 25 11.64 0.29 -2.44
N ALA A 26 11.31 0.70 -3.65
CA ALA A 26 9.96 1.14 -3.99
C ALA A 26 9.03 -0.01 -4.40
N LEU A 27 9.56 -1.06 -5.01
CA LEU A 27 8.77 -2.14 -5.62
C LEU A 27 9.09 -3.53 -5.08
N ALA A 28 10.08 -3.67 -4.20
CA ALA A 28 10.61 -4.96 -3.76
C ALA A 28 10.88 -5.90 -4.96
N ALA A 29 11.59 -5.39 -5.97
CA ALA A 29 11.90 -6.08 -7.21
C ALA A 29 13.31 -5.73 -7.68
N GLU A 30 13.99 -6.66 -8.31
CA GLU A 30 15.22 -6.39 -9.04
C GLU A 30 14.90 -5.79 -10.41
N TYR A 31 15.68 -4.80 -10.82
CA TYR A 31 15.57 -4.24 -12.17
C TYR A 31 16.76 -4.66 -13.02
N VAL A 32 16.46 -5.23 -14.18
CA VAL A 32 17.43 -5.72 -15.13
C VAL A 32 17.31 -4.93 -16.44
N PHE A 33 18.46 -4.55 -17.00
CA PHE A 33 18.56 -3.99 -18.34
C PHE A 33 19.09 -5.10 -19.28
N PRO A 34 18.23 -5.84 -20.00
CA PRO A 34 18.66 -6.96 -20.82
C PRO A 34 19.64 -6.60 -21.92
N ASN A 35 19.59 -5.35 -22.40
CA ASN A 35 20.45 -4.83 -23.48
C ASN A 35 21.69 -4.07 -22.96
N GLY A 36 22.05 -4.25 -21.69
CA GLY A 36 23.21 -3.59 -21.06
C GLY A 36 22.92 -2.19 -20.54
N ARG A 37 24.00 -1.49 -20.14
CA ARG A 37 23.93 -0.12 -19.61
C ARG A 37 23.63 0.88 -20.72
N HIS A 38 22.80 1.86 -20.41
CA HIS A 38 22.49 2.98 -21.29
C HIS A 38 22.73 4.30 -20.58
N ASP A 39 23.77 5.02 -20.93
CA ASP A 39 24.15 6.30 -20.29
C ASP A 39 23.09 7.38 -20.50
N TRP A 40 22.28 7.27 -21.56
CA TRP A 40 21.15 8.17 -21.82
C TRP A 40 19.91 7.88 -20.99
N PHE A 41 19.88 6.79 -20.18
CA PHE A 41 18.70 6.40 -19.42
C PHE A 41 18.27 7.51 -18.44
N ARG A 42 16.98 7.85 -18.49
CA ARG A 42 16.34 8.78 -17.57
C ARG A 42 15.07 8.12 -17.06
N GLY A 43 14.92 8.09 -15.75
CA GLY A 43 13.77 7.49 -15.09
C GLY A 43 13.34 8.27 -13.86
N HIS A 44 12.01 8.34 -13.65
CA HIS A 44 11.40 8.94 -12.48
C HIS A 44 10.46 7.94 -11.84
N CYS A 45 10.48 7.87 -10.52
CA CYS A 45 9.57 7.06 -9.72
C CYS A 45 8.89 7.94 -8.67
N ALA A 46 7.57 7.92 -8.65
CA ALA A 46 6.78 8.60 -7.62
C ALA A 46 6.01 7.57 -6.80
N VAL A 47 6.23 7.56 -5.49
CA VAL A 47 5.54 6.67 -4.55
C VAL A 47 4.60 7.49 -3.69
N THR A 48 3.34 7.08 -3.60
CA THR A 48 2.30 7.77 -2.83
C THR A 48 1.38 6.77 -2.15
N GLN A 49 0.98 7.08 -0.93
CA GLN A 49 -0.05 6.32 -0.22
C GLN A 49 -1.44 6.83 -0.60
N VAL A 50 -2.33 5.92 -1.00
CA VAL A 50 -3.73 6.21 -1.30
C VAL A 50 -4.60 5.27 -0.46
N GLY A 51 -5.10 5.77 0.65
CA GLY A 51 -5.78 4.93 1.64
C GLY A 51 -4.85 3.81 2.13
N ALA A 52 -5.32 2.57 2.06
CA ALA A 52 -4.55 1.39 2.44
C ALA A 52 -3.62 0.85 1.34
N MET A 53 -3.62 1.47 0.15
CA MET A 53 -2.84 1.06 -1.01
C MET A 53 -1.62 1.97 -1.20
N ARG A 54 -0.56 1.45 -1.77
CA ARG A 54 0.60 2.21 -2.21
C ARG A 54 0.66 2.24 -3.73
N ALA A 55 0.58 3.44 -4.30
CA ALA A 55 0.70 3.69 -5.72
C ALA A 55 2.14 4.10 -6.07
N THR A 56 2.71 3.45 -7.06
CA THR A 56 4.04 3.74 -7.61
C THR A 56 3.89 4.02 -9.10
N VAL A 57 4.29 5.22 -9.52
CA VAL A 57 4.28 5.65 -10.92
C VAL A 57 5.71 5.64 -11.43
N LEU A 58 5.98 4.83 -12.43
CA LEU A 58 7.26 4.76 -13.11
C LEU A 58 7.17 5.45 -14.47
N THR A 59 8.09 6.37 -14.72
CA THR A 59 8.24 7.03 -16.01
C THR A 59 9.68 6.89 -16.47
N CYS A 60 9.89 6.34 -17.65
CA CYS A 60 11.20 6.25 -18.28
C CYS A 60 11.18 7.06 -19.58
N ALA A 61 12.19 7.91 -19.79
CA ALA A 61 12.32 8.66 -21.03
C ALA A 61 12.51 7.70 -22.21
N GLY A 62 12.09 8.15 -23.38
CA GLY A 62 12.45 7.53 -24.64
C GLY A 62 13.93 7.72 -24.94
N GLY A 63 14.48 6.90 -25.85
CA GLY A 63 15.88 6.97 -26.22
C GLY A 63 16.10 6.65 -27.70
N PRO A 64 17.34 6.84 -28.18
CA PRO A 64 17.69 6.61 -29.59
C PRO A 64 17.57 5.15 -30.02
N ALA A 65 17.63 4.22 -29.07
CA ALA A 65 17.43 2.78 -29.30
C ALA A 65 16.22 2.26 -28.50
N PRO A 66 15.59 1.14 -28.89
CA PRO A 66 14.56 0.51 -28.07
C PRO A 66 15.12 0.12 -26.70
N GLY A 67 14.71 0.86 -25.66
CA GLY A 67 15.06 0.53 -24.30
C GLY A 67 14.17 -0.60 -23.79
N VAL A 68 14.76 -1.65 -23.26
CA VAL A 68 14.06 -2.73 -22.55
C VAL A 68 14.43 -2.67 -21.09
N GLY A 69 13.43 -2.67 -20.24
CA GLY A 69 13.60 -2.79 -18.79
C GLY A 69 12.73 -3.91 -18.25
N GLU A 70 13.25 -4.68 -17.32
CA GLU A 70 12.53 -5.77 -16.69
C GLU A 70 12.69 -5.73 -15.17
N GLY A 71 11.56 -5.57 -14.48
CA GLY A 71 11.48 -5.77 -13.04
C GLY A 71 11.19 -7.22 -12.73
N ARG A 72 12.03 -7.86 -11.93
CA ARG A 72 11.86 -9.25 -11.50
C ARG A 72 11.68 -9.33 -10.00
N ARG A 73 10.68 -10.07 -9.57
CA ARG A 73 10.49 -10.43 -8.17
C ARG A 73 10.84 -11.90 -8.00
N THR A 74 11.87 -12.16 -7.19
CA THR A 74 12.39 -13.49 -6.90
C THR A 74 11.92 -13.98 -5.53
N PRO A 75 12.04 -15.28 -5.18
CA PRO A 75 11.59 -15.81 -3.90
C PRO A 75 12.14 -15.06 -2.67
N GLY A 76 13.40 -14.65 -2.66
CA GLY A 76 14.00 -13.92 -1.55
C GLY A 76 13.36 -12.54 -1.26
N PHE A 77 12.68 -11.93 -2.24
CA PHE A 77 11.92 -10.71 -2.07
C PHE A 77 10.44 -10.97 -1.72
N THR A 78 9.94 -12.19 -1.91
CA THR A 78 8.52 -12.50 -1.81
C THR A 78 8.09 -12.99 -0.44
N GLU A 79 9.00 -13.58 0.36
CA GLU A 79 8.67 -14.25 1.62
C GLU A 79 8.04 -13.35 2.70
N GLN A 80 8.17 -12.02 2.57
CA GLN A 80 7.65 -11.05 3.53
C GLN A 80 6.45 -10.23 3.01
N LEU A 81 6.00 -10.49 1.77
CA LEU A 81 4.98 -9.67 1.10
C LEU A 81 3.66 -10.43 0.98
N ASP A 82 2.73 -10.18 1.90
CA ASP A 82 1.35 -10.70 1.80
C ASP A 82 0.43 -9.69 1.13
N GLY A 83 0.27 -9.81 -0.19
CA GLY A 83 -0.55 -8.86 -0.93
C GLY A 83 -0.62 -9.15 -2.42
N TYR A 84 -1.30 -8.24 -3.09
CA TYR A 84 -1.38 -8.20 -4.54
C TYR A 84 -0.78 -6.92 -5.10
N GLU A 85 -0.29 -7.00 -6.32
CA GLU A 85 0.17 -5.85 -7.08
C GLU A 85 -0.60 -5.76 -8.39
N LEU A 86 -1.29 -4.64 -8.59
CA LEU A 86 -1.96 -4.32 -9.83
C LEU A 86 -1.01 -3.49 -10.71
N LYS A 87 -0.79 -3.92 -11.93
CA LYS A 87 0.06 -3.26 -12.92
C LYS A 87 -0.78 -2.72 -14.06
N LEU A 88 -0.69 -1.40 -14.32
CA LEU A 88 -1.44 -0.69 -15.34
C LEU A 88 -0.51 -0.10 -16.40
N ALA A 89 -0.77 -0.35 -17.66
CA ALA A 89 -0.14 0.31 -18.78
C ALA A 89 -0.75 1.71 -18.99
N ILE A 90 0.05 2.76 -18.93
CA ILE A 90 -0.40 4.14 -19.22
C ILE A 90 0.06 4.58 -20.61
N ALA A 91 1.37 4.51 -20.86
CA ALA A 91 1.99 4.84 -22.12
C ALA A 91 3.21 3.93 -22.29
N CYS A 92 3.15 3.00 -23.20
CA CYS A 92 4.23 2.07 -23.54
C CYS A 92 3.92 1.43 -24.91
N GLU A 93 4.97 1.04 -25.63
CA GLU A 93 4.82 0.29 -26.88
C GLU A 93 4.60 -1.19 -26.57
N GLU A 94 5.35 -1.71 -25.59
CA GLU A 94 5.22 -3.07 -25.07
C GLU A 94 5.23 -3.04 -23.55
N PHE A 95 4.27 -3.72 -22.94
CA PHE A 95 4.27 -4.01 -21.51
C PHE A 95 3.74 -5.42 -21.26
N ALA A 96 4.61 -6.31 -20.82
CA ALA A 96 4.28 -7.69 -20.54
C ALA A 96 4.54 -8.03 -19.08
N VAL A 97 3.62 -8.75 -18.46
CA VAL A 97 3.72 -9.21 -17.06
C VAL A 97 3.60 -10.72 -17.05
N THR A 98 4.51 -11.40 -16.34
CA THR A 98 4.49 -12.86 -16.23
C THR A 98 4.40 -13.32 -14.79
N GLN A 99 3.60 -14.34 -14.54
CA GLN A 99 3.52 -15.06 -13.26
C GLN A 99 2.90 -16.44 -13.49
N ASP A 100 3.38 -17.47 -12.81
CA ASP A 100 2.81 -18.82 -12.82
C ASP A 100 2.66 -19.43 -14.22
N GLY A 101 3.64 -19.19 -15.09
CA GLY A 101 3.60 -19.66 -16.49
C GLY A 101 2.62 -18.91 -17.40
N ARG A 102 1.89 -17.91 -16.87
CA ARG A 102 1.00 -17.04 -17.66
C ARG A 102 1.71 -15.76 -18.02
N ARG A 103 1.28 -15.15 -19.15
CA ARG A 103 1.76 -13.88 -19.64
C ARG A 103 0.59 -12.97 -20.04
N ALA A 104 0.58 -11.79 -19.47
CA ALA A 104 -0.32 -10.70 -19.84
C ALA A 104 0.44 -9.66 -20.66
N ASP A 105 0.10 -9.53 -21.95
CA ASP A 105 0.55 -8.42 -22.79
C ASP A 105 -0.49 -7.30 -22.68
N LEU A 106 -0.08 -6.14 -22.18
CA LEU A 106 -0.96 -5.03 -21.81
C LEU A 106 -0.85 -3.87 -22.80
N ARG A 107 -1.97 -3.44 -23.32
CA ARG A 107 -2.12 -2.20 -24.10
C ARG A 107 -2.34 -1.01 -23.16
N PRO A 108 -2.11 0.24 -23.60
CA PRO A 108 -2.45 1.41 -22.81
C PRO A 108 -3.89 1.40 -22.31
N GLY A 109 -4.07 1.47 -20.99
CA GLY A 109 -5.36 1.33 -20.30
C GLY A 109 -5.62 -0.06 -19.74
N ASP A 110 -4.99 -1.12 -20.25
CA ASP A 110 -5.12 -2.45 -19.70
C ASP A 110 -4.35 -2.59 -18.39
N PHE A 111 -4.84 -3.47 -17.51
CA PHE A 111 -4.14 -3.81 -16.29
C PHE A 111 -4.14 -5.32 -16.05
N THR A 112 -3.30 -5.75 -15.14
CA THR A 112 -3.27 -7.13 -14.63
C THR A 112 -2.92 -7.14 -13.15
N LEU A 113 -3.15 -8.27 -12.50
CA LEU A 113 -2.83 -8.51 -11.10
C LEU A 113 -1.70 -9.53 -10.99
N THR A 114 -0.80 -9.33 -10.02
CA THR A 114 0.19 -10.34 -9.59
C THR A 114 0.10 -10.57 -8.08
N ASP A 115 0.40 -11.77 -7.65
CA ASP A 115 0.55 -12.15 -6.25
C ASP A 115 1.97 -11.81 -5.78
N LEU A 116 2.10 -10.96 -4.76
CA LEU A 116 3.38 -10.51 -4.24
C LEU A 116 4.19 -11.64 -3.58
N ALA A 117 3.52 -12.67 -3.07
CA ALA A 117 4.15 -13.83 -2.46
C ALA A 117 4.75 -14.83 -3.47
N ARG A 118 4.64 -14.55 -4.79
CA ARG A 118 5.09 -15.46 -5.85
C ARG A 118 6.02 -14.77 -6.84
N PRO A 119 6.97 -15.49 -7.44
CA PRO A 119 7.84 -14.92 -8.46
C PRO A 119 7.05 -14.34 -9.62
N SER A 120 7.47 -13.17 -10.09
CA SER A 120 6.85 -12.49 -11.23
C SER A 120 7.86 -11.63 -11.97
N SER A 121 7.59 -11.34 -13.25
CA SER A 121 8.34 -10.32 -13.96
C SER A 121 7.43 -9.35 -14.68
N ALA A 122 7.92 -8.13 -14.88
CA ALA A 122 7.25 -7.07 -15.63
C ALA A 122 8.25 -6.46 -16.59
N ARG A 123 8.07 -6.68 -17.88
CA ARG A 123 8.92 -6.19 -18.96
C ARG A 123 8.25 -5.03 -19.68
N VAL A 124 8.99 -3.94 -19.81
CA VAL A 124 8.56 -2.75 -20.55
C VAL A 124 9.57 -2.49 -21.67
N ALA A 125 9.11 -2.27 -22.89
CA ALA A 125 9.97 -1.98 -24.03
C ALA A 125 9.40 -0.89 -24.92
N GLY A 126 10.26 -0.30 -25.78
CA GLY A 126 9.91 0.70 -26.76
C GLY A 126 10.92 1.85 -26.85
N ARG A 127 10.77 2.67 -27.88
CA ARG A 127 11.58 3.86 -28.14
C ARG A 127 11.02 5.12 -27.50
N ARG A 128 9.71 5.20 -27.34
CA ARG A 128 9.02 6.34 -26.76
C ARG A 128 9.14 6.36 -25.24
N SER A 129 8.76 7.46 -24.63
CA SER A 129 8.60 7.54 -23.19
C SER A 129 7.61 6.49 -22.70
N LYS A 130 7.95 5.80 -21.62
CA LYS A 130 7.17 4.74 -21.04
C LYS A 130 6.64 5.19 -19.69
N LYS A 131 5.35 4.97 -19.44
CA LYS A 131 4.73 5.25 -18.16
C LYS A 131 3.87 4.07 -17.75
N VAL A 132 4.21 3.49 -16.60
CA VAL A 132 3.47 2.38 -16.00
C VAL A 132 3.16 2.70 -14.54
N VAL A 133 2.10 2.09 -14.04
CA VAL A 133 1.65 2.24 -12.66
C VAL A 133 1.64 0.88 -12.00
N SER A 134 2.15 0.83 -10.78
CA SER A 134 2.04 -0.30 -9.88
C SER A 134 1.25 0.13 -8.64
N ILE A 135 0.22 -0.62 -8.26
CA ILE A 135 -0.50 -0.41 -6.99
C ILE A 135 -0.41 -1.68 -6.16
N THR A 136 0.28 -1.58 -5.03
CA THR A 136 0.35 -2.67 -4.07
C THR A 136 -0.73 -2.53 -3.00
N MET A 137 -1.35 -3.65 -2.65
CA MET A 137 -2.41 -3.73 -1.66
C MET A 137 -2.29 -5.01 -0.82
N PRO A 138 -2.57 -4.97 0.49
CA PRO A 138 -2.70 -6.18 1.31
C PRO A 138 -3.74 -7.14 0.71
N ARG A 139 -3.45 -8.44 0.71
CA ARG A 139 -4.34 -9.50 0.19
C ARG A 139 -5.76 -9.40 0.75
N ALA A 140 -5.85 -9.14 2.04
CA ALA A 140 -7.11 -9.09 2.78
C ALA A 140 -8.03 -7.91 2.38
N LEU A 141 -7.53 -6.92 1.62
CA LEU A 141 -8.39 -5.82 1.14
C LEU A 141 -9.22 -6.19 -0.08
N LEU A 142 -8.83 -7.23 -0.83
CA LEU A 142 -9.56 -7.66 -2.00
C LEU A 142 -10.67 -8.66 -1.56
N PRO A 143 -11.97 -8.35 -1.78
CA PRO A 143 -13.08 -9.20 -1.34
C PRO A 143 -13.32 -10.37 -2.29
N LEU A 144 -12.27 -11.17 -2.56
CA LEU A 144 -12.33 -12.35 -3.41
C LEU A 144 -11.53 -13.49 -2.79
N PRO A 145 -11.98 -14.74 -2.89
CA PRO A 145 -11.23 -15.90 -2.42
C PRO A 145 -9.85 -15.99 -3.10
N PRO A 146 -8.76 -16.18 -2.34
CA PRO A 146 -7.41 -16.23 -2.91
C PRO A 146 -7.22 -17.26 -4.02
N ALA A 147 -7.87 -18.42 -3.91
CA ALA A 147 -7.82 -19.46 -4.95
C ALA A 147 -8.43 -19.01 -6.28
N GLN A 148 -9.40 -18.11 -6.26
CA GLN A 148 -10.00 -17.54 -7.47
C GLN A 148 -9.12 -16.43 -8.04
N VAL A 149 -8.57 -15.56 -7.19
CA VAL A 149 -7.62 -14.54 -7.60
C VAL A 149 -6.39 -15.16 -8.26
N ALA A 150 -5.89 -16.29 -7.73
CA ALA A 150 -4.75 -17.01 -8.29
C ALA A 150 -4.98 -17.48 -9.75
N ARG A 151 -6.21 -17.66 -10.18
CA ARG A 151 -6.56 -18.00 -11.58
C ARG A 151 -6.44 -16.79 -12.53
N LEU A 152 -6.40 -15.58 -11.99
CA LEU A 152 -6.38 -14.32 -12.73
C LEU A 152 -5.05 -13.58 -12.63
N THR A 153 -4.06 -14.12 -11.91
CA THR A 153 -2.71 -13.54 -11.91
C THR A 153 -2.08 -13.63 -13.30
N ALA A 154 -1.47 -12.55 -13.75
CA ALA A 154 -0.93 -12.38 -15.10
C ALA A 154 -1.95 -12.69 -16.22
N VAL A 155 -3.22 -12.35 -16.00
CA VAL A 155 -4.28 -12.35 -17.01
C VAL A 155 -4.61 -10.89 -17.34
N PRO A 156 -4.65 -10.49 -18.63
CA PRO A 156 -4.96 -9.11 -18.99
C PRO A 156 -6.43 -8.78 -18.72
N MET A 157 -6.67 -7.62 -18.09
CA MET A 157 -7.97 -7.01 -17.90
C MET A 157 -8.09 -5.84 -18.88
N PRO A 158 -8.91 -5.97 -19.95
CA PRO A 158 -9.09 -4.91 -20.95
C PRO A 158 -9.67 -3.65 -20.32
N GLY A 159 -8.91 -2.54 -20.37
CA GLY A 159 -9.30 -1.26 -19.77
C GLY A 159 -10.30 -0.46 -20.59
N GLN A 160 -11.02 -1.09 -21.52
CA GLN A 160 -11.96 -0.45 -22.43
C GLN A 160 -13.42 -0.86 -22.16
N GLU A 161 -13.65 -1.88 -21.33
CA GLU A 161 -14.97 -2.50 -21.19
C GLU A 161 -15.37 -2.70 -19.71
N GLY A 162 -16.65 -2.56 -19.42
CA GLY A 162 -17.28 -2.89 -18.16
C GLY A 162 -16.60 -2.27 -16.92
N ALA A 163 -16.56 -3.03 -15.84
CA ALA A 163 -15.95 -2.60 -14.58
C ALA A 163 -14.42 -2.36 -14.72
N ALA A 164 -13.76 -3.07 -15.65
CA ALA A 164 -12.33 -2.87 -15.90
C ALA A 164 -12.04 -1.49 -16.50
N ALA A 165 -12.90 -0.94 -17.37
CA ALA A 165 -12.77 0.41 -17.90
C ALA A 165 -12.87 1.47 -16.80
N LEU A 166 -13.83 1.31 -15.88
CA LEU A 166 -14.00 2.21 -14.74
C LEU A 166 -12.79 2.13 -13.78
N ALA A 167 -12.34 0.91 -13.48
CA ALA A 167 -11.14 0.69 -12.67
C ALA A 167 -9.90 1.35 -13.31
N SER A 168 -9.67 1.14 -14.61
CA SER A 168 -8.56 1.73 -15.36
C SER A 168 -8.61 3.26 -15.34
N THR A 169 -9.79 3.83 -15.58
CA THR A 169 -9.99 5.29 -15.55
C THR A 169 -9.68 5.86 -14.16
N LEU A 170 -10.22 5.25 -13.11
CA LEU A 170 -9.97 5.68 -11.73
C LEU A 170 -8.50 5.52 -11.34
N LEU A 171 -7.85 4.40 -11.71
CA LEU A 171 -6.41 4.15 -11.50
C LEU A 171 -5.55 5.25 -12.13
N ARG A 172 -5.83 5.61 -13.37
CA ARG A 172 -5.12 6.68 -14.09
C ARG A 172 -5.29 8.02 -13.39
N ARG A 173 -6.50 8.34 -12.95
CA ARG A 173 -6.80 9.61 -12.28
C ARG A 173 -6.13 9.68 -10.90
N VAL A 174 -6.29 8.63 -10.10
CA VAL A 174 -5.70 8.55 -8.75
C VAL A 174 -4.19 8.70 -8.79
N THR A 175 -3.52 8.09 -9.77
CA THR A 175 -2.06 8.16 -9.89
C THR A 175 -1.56 9.48 -10.49
N ALA A 176 -2.37 10.17 -11.30
CA ALA A 176 -2.05 11.51 -11.77
C ALA A 176 -2.13 12.55 -10.63
N ASP A 177 -3.16 12.43 -9.78
CA ASP A 177 -3.48 13.39 -8.74
C ASP A 177 -3.11 12.90 -7.32
N ALA A 178 -2.24 11.91 -7.22
CA ALA A 178 -1.97 11.17 -5.97
C ALA A 178 -1.52 12.02 -4.76
N GLY A 179 -1.11 13.27 -4.98
CA GLY A 179 -0.77 14.24 -3.91
C GLY A 179 -1.93 15.18 -3.53
N ALA A 180 -3.04 15.17 -4.28
CA ALA A 180 -4.13 16.14 -4.13
C ALA A 180 -5.23 15.69 -3.16
N TYR A 181 -5.33 14.38 -2.88
CA TYR A 181 -6.39 13.85 -2.02
C TYR A 181 -6.13 14.13 -0.54
N ARG A 182 -7.12 14.69 0.14
CA ARG A 182 -7.12 14.73 1.60
C ARG A 182 -7.23 13.32 2.17
N PRO A 183 -6.68 13.03 3.36
CA PRO A 183 -6.68 11.68 3.94
C PRO A 183 -8.06 11.01 3.99
N ALA A 184 -9.13 11.76 4.26
CA ALA A 184 -10.51 11.24 4.25
C ALA A 184 -10.97 10.84 2.84
N GLU A 185 -10.68 11.67 1.83
CA GLU A 185 -11.00 11.40 0.43
C GLU A 185 -10.23 10.19 -0.11
N ALA A 186 -8.94 10.07 0.25
CA ALA A 186 -8.10 8.95 -0.16
C ALA A 186 -8.65 7.60 0.27
N VAL A 187 -9.33 7.51 1.41
CA VAL A 187 -9.99 6.28 1.88
C VAL A 187 -11.17 5.91 0.98
N HIS A 188 -12.06 6.88 0.68
CA HIS A 188 -13.20 6.62 -0.19
C HIS A 188 -12.75 6.24 -1.61
N VAL A 189 -11.75 6.95 -2.15
CA VAL A 189 -11.17 6.66 -3.45
C VAL A 189 -10.55 5.25 -3.49
N SER A 190 -9.80 4.88 -2.44
CA SER A 190 -9.20 3.55 -2.36
C SER A 190 -10.24 2.44 -2.27
N ASN A 191 -11.31 2.63 -1.50
CA ASN A 191 -12.41 1.66 -1.39
C ASN A 191 -13.13 1.50 -2.74
N ALA A 192 -13.49 2.60 -3.41
CA ALA A 192 -14.11 2.56 -4.72
C ALA A 192 -13.24 1.84 -5.76
N LEU A 193 -11.92 2.06 -5.72
CA LEU A 193 -10.99 1.37 -6.61
C LEU A 193 -10.95 -0.13 -6.34
N LEU A 194 -10.89 -0.55 -5.08
CA LEU A 194 -10.93 -1.97 -4.69
C LEU A 194 -12.21 -2.65 -5.14
N ASP A 195 -13.35 -1.98 -5.01
CA ASP A 195 -14.65 -2.51 -5.44
C ASP A 195 -14.73 -2.67 -6.96
N LEU A 196 -14.23 -1.70 -7.72
CA LEU A 196 -14.16 -1.78 -9.19
C LEU A 196 -13.20 -2.87 -9.67
N VAL A 197 -12.04 -3.01 -9.03
CA VAL A 197 -11.08 -4.10 -9.34
C VAL A 197 -11.71 -5.45 -9.00
N ALA A 198 -12.36 -5.59 -7.85
CA ALA A 198 -13.05 -6.83 -7.48
C ALA A 198 -14.16 -7.19 -8.48
N ALA A 199 -14.96 -6.21 -8.91
CA ALA A 199 -16.01 -6.39 -9.91
C ALA A 199 -15.43 -6.82 -11.29
N ALA A 200 -14.31 -6.21 -11.71
CA ALA A 200 -13.63 -6.59 -12.95
C ALA A 200 -13.11 -8.04 -12.91
N LEU A 201 -12.49 -8.42 -11.79
CA LEU A 201 -11.97 -9.79 -11.58
C LEU A 201 -13.12 -10.81 -11.51
N ALA A 202 -14.19 -10.51 -10.77
CA ALA A 202 -15.37 -11.39 -10.68
C ALA A 202 -16.04 -11.61 -12.04
N GLY A 203 -16.20 -10.54 -12.83
CA GLY A 203 -16.73 -10.62 -14.18
C GLY A 203 -15.88 -11.50 -15.12
N ARG A 204 -14.55 -11.46 -14.97
CA ARG A 204 -13.63 -12.33 -15.74
C ARG A 204 -13.71 -13.80 -15.37
N LEU A 205 -14.07 -14.10 -14.12
CA LEU A 205 -14.28 -15.48 -13.64
C LEU A 205 -15.63 -16.04 -14.05
N ALA A 206 -16.51 -15.25 -14.69
CA ALA A 206 -17.92 -15.60 -14.93
C ALA A 206 -18.63 -16.09 -13.63
N MET A 207 -18.25 -15.49 -12.49
CA MET A 207 -18.81 -15.85 -11.20
C MET A 207 -20.24 -15.33 -11.05
N PRO A 208 -21.13 -16.10 -10.37
CA PRO A 208 -22.35 -15.52 -9.82
C PRO A 208 -21.98 -14.33 -8.92
N ALA A 209 -22.75 -13.26 -8.99
CA ALA A 209 -22.49 -11.99 -8.31
C ALA A 209 -22.39 -12.04 -6.77
N ALA A 210 -22.54 -13.19 -6.13
CA ALA A 210 -22.49 -13.36 -4.69
C ALA A 210 -21.08 -13.77 -4.24
N VAL A 211 -20.29 -12.78 -3.82
CA VAL A 211 -19.13 -13.03 -2.96
C VAL A 211 -19.63 -13.60 -1.63
N PRO A 212 -18.99 -14.64 -1.07
CA PRO A 212 -19.42 -15.16 0.24
C PRO A 212 -19.43 -14.03 1.28
N PRO A 213 -20.50 -13.88 2.08
CA PRO A 213 -20.65 -12.78 3.05
C PRO A 213 -19.47 -12.66 4.03
N GLU A 214 -18.81 -13.76 4.36
CA GLU A 214 -17.62 -13.79 5.21
C GLU A 214 -16.40 -13.14 4.54
N VAL A 215 -16.23 -13.31 3.23
CA VAL A 215 -15.12 -12.71 2.48
C VAL A 215 -15.31 -11.21 2.38
N GLU A 216 -16.53 -10.75 2.10
CA GLU A 216 -16.85 -9.30 2.12
C GLU A 216 -16.66 -8.69 3.51
N ARG A 217 -17.13 -9.39 4.54
CA ARG A 217 -16.98 -8.97 5.94
C ARG A 217 -15.51 -8.82 6.31
N ASN A 218 -14.68 -9.81 5.99
CA ASN A 218 -13.24 -9.80 6.29
C ASN A 218 -12.52 -8.67 5.53
N ALA A 219 -12.81 -8.50 4.25
CA ALA A 219 -12.25 -7.42 3.45
C ALA A 219 -12.62 -6.04 4.03
N LEU A 220 -13.88 -5.85 4.44
CA LEU A 220 -14.33 -4.61 5.08
C LEU A 220 -13.62 -4.38 6.42
N LEU A 221 -13.47 -5.40 7.25
CA LEU A 221 -12.76 -5.32 8.53
C LEU A 221 -11.29 -4.92 8.33
N HIS A 222 -10.61 -5.49 7.35
CA HIS A 222 -9.24 -5.12 7.00
C HIS A 222 -9.12 -3.68 6.48
N ARG A 223 -10.08 -3.19 5.68
CA ARG A 223 -10.15 -1.77 5.26
C ARG A 223 -10.28 -0.86 6.48
N ILE A 224 -11.14 -1.23 7.44
CA ILE A 224 -11.32 -0.48 8.68
C ILE A 224 -10.02 -0.46 9.49
N TYR A 225 -9.31 -1.58 9.64
CA TYR A 225 -8.03 -1.61 10.34
C TYR A 225 -6.97 -0.74 9.67
N ALA A 226 -6.87 -0.80 8.33
CA ALA A 226 -5.95 0.07 7.60
C ALA A 226 -6.25 1.55 7.83
N TYR A 227 -7.52 1.95 7.82
CA TYR A 227 -7.97 3.30 8.14
C TYR A 227 -7.60 3.73 9.56
N LEU A 228 -7.86 2.85 10.54
CA LEU A 228 -7.54 3.08 11.94
C LEU A 228 -6.04 3.28 12.15
N HIS A 229 -5.20 2.41 11.56
CA HIS A 229 -3.74 2.51 11.67
C HIS A 229 -3.17 3.82 11.13
N GLN A 230 -3.76 4.38 10.07
CA GLN A 230 -3.35 5.64 9.47
C GLN A 230 -3.79 6.87 10.28
N ARG A 231 -4.75 6.73 11.20
CA ARG A 231 -5.38 7.84 11.94
C ARG A 231 -5.34 7.68 13.46
N LEU A 232 -4.48 6.83 13.96
CA LEU A 232 -4.32 6.65 15.42
C LEU A 232 -3.88 7.93 16.14
N ASP A 233 -3.19 8.83 15.44
CA ASP A 233 -2.75 10.14 15.92
C ASP A 233 -3.87 11.20 15.96
N ASP A 234 -4.96 10.99 15.22
CA ASP A 234 -6.10 11.90 15.21
C ASP A 234 -6.93 11.78 16.50
N PRO A 235 -6.91 12.78 17.40
CA PRO A 235 -7.68 12.73 18.64
C PRO A 235 -9.19 12.75 18.41
N ALA A 236 -9.66 13.21 17.24
CA ALA A 236 -11.07 13.26 16.87
C ALA A 236 -11.57 11.92 16.30
N LEU A 237 -10.73 10.91 16.14
CA LEU A 237 -11.12 9.62 15.60
C LEU A 237 -12.19 8.95 16.47
N THR A 238 -13.40 8.84 15.91
CA THR A 238 -14.60 8.29 16.57
C THR A 238 -15.20 7.14 15.77
N PRO A 239 -15.95 6.20 16.41
CA PRO A 239 -16.66 5.14 15.70
C PRO A 239 -17.63 5.67 14.62
N ARG A 240 -18.23 6.85 14.80
CA ARG A 240 -19.08 7.48 13.78
C ARG A 240 -18.31 7.87 12.53
N GLN A 241 -17.14 8.46 12.69
CA GLN A 241 -16.27 8.81 11.55
C GLN A 241 -15.79 7.58 10.81
N ILE A 242 -15.45 6.50 11.53
CA ILE A 242 -15.04 5.23 10.93
C ILE A 242 -16.19 4.64 10.10
N ALA A 243 -17.39 4.58 10.67
CA ALA A 243 -18.57 4.08 9.98
C ALA A 243 -18.89 4.91 8.72
N ALA A 244 -18.83 6.24 8.83
CA ALA A 244 -19.03 7.14 7.68
C ALA A 244 -17.98 6.96 6.59
N ALA A 245 -16.71 6.82 6.96
CA ALA A 245 -15.60 6.62 6.02
C ALA A 245 -15.73 5.33 5.19
N HIS A 246 -16.44 4.34 5.71
CA HIS A 246 -16.66 3.05 5.04
C HIS A 246 -18.10 2.85 4.54
N ASN A 247 -18.94 3.90 4.56
CA ASN A 247 -20.35 3.87 4.13
C ASN A 247 -21.18 2.78 4.82
N ILE A 248 -20.93 2.52 6.11
CA ILE A 248 -21.67 1.57 6.93
C ILE A 248 -22.35 2.25 8.11
N SER A 249 -23.38 1.60 8.66
CA SER A 249 -24.00 2.07 9.89
C SER A 249 -23.11 1.82 11.10
N LEU A 250 -23.26 2.63 12.15
CA LEU A 250 -22.57 2.43 13.43
C LEU A 250 -22.86 1.03 14.01
N ARG A 251 -24.08 0.55 13.86
CA ARG A 251 -24.50 -0.80 14.28
C ARG A 251 -23.72 -1.89 13.54
N GLN A 252 -23.53 -1.72 12.23
CA GLN A 252 -22.76 -2.65 11.42
C GLN A 252 -21.28 -2.64 11.81
N LEU A 253 -20.71 -1.46 12.10
CA LEU A 253 -19.35 -1.34 12.61
C LEU A 253 -19.18 -2.11 13.93
N HIS A 254 -20.08 -1.92 14.89
CA HIS A 254 -20.03 -2.65 16.17
C HIS A 254 -20.15 -4.16 15.96
N LYS A 255 -21.07 -4.62 15.10
CA LYS A 255 -21.24 -6.05 14.75
C LYS A 255 -19.97 -6.66 14.12
N LEU A 256 -19.22 -5.89 13.32
CA LEU A 256 -17.95 -6.34 12.77
C LEU A 256 -16.92 -6.61 13.87
N PHE A 257 -16.91 -5.79 14.94
CA PHE A 257 -15.98 -5.91 16.06
C PHE A 257 -16.41 -6.91 17.15
N GLU A 258 -17.65 -7.41 17.12
CA GLU A 258 -18.09 -8.47 18.05
C GLU A 258 -17.22 -9.73 17.93
N SER A 259 -16.72 -10.04 16.73
CA SER A 259 -15.81 -11.19 16.51
C SER A 259 -14.37 -10.95 17.00
N GLU A 260 -14.01 -9.72 17.34
CA GLU A 260 -12.66 -9.31 17.78
C GLU A 260 -12.52 -9.27 19.30
N GLU A 261 -13.56 -9.72 20.05
CA GLU A 261 -13.61 -9.73 21.51
C GLU A 261 -13.33 -8.34 22.16
N CYS A 262 -13.44 -7.26 21.41
CA CYS A 262 -13.25 -5.90 21.90
C CYS A 262 -14.09 -4.89 21.10
N THR A 263 -14.43 -3.78 21.73
CA THR A 263 -15.10 -2.67 21.04
C THR A 263 -14.10 -1.90 20.18
N VAL A 264 -14.61 -1.19 19.14
CA VAL A 264 -13.79 -0.30 18.30
C VAL A 264 -13.01 0.71 19.14
N ALA A 265 -13.66 1.28 20.18
CA ALA A 265 -13.03 2.27 21.07
C ALA A 265 -11.91 1.65 21.92
N GLU A 266 -12.08 0.43 22.39
CA GLU A 266 -11.05 -0.32 23.11
C GLU A 266 -9.88 -0.68 22.19
N TRP A 267 -10.16 -1.10 20.98
CA TRP A 267 -9.14 -1.38 19.99
C TRP A 267 -8.28 -0.14 19.69
N ILE A 268 -8.91 1.01 19.41
CA ILE A 268 -8.19 2.29 19.20
C ILE A 268 -7.33 2.64 20.40
N ARG A 269 -7.90 2.56 21.61
CA ARG A 269 -7.19 2.85 22.87
C ARG A 269 -5.98 1.96 23.04
N ARG A 270 -6.13 0.64 22.87
CA ARG A 270 -5.04 -0.33 22.97
C ARG A 270 -3.92 -0.03 21.98
N ARG A 271 -4.26 0.24 20.71
CA ARG A 271 -3.27 0.57 19.67
C ARG A 271 -2.54 1.89 19.93
N ARG A 272 -3.24 2.91 20.43
CA ARG A 272 -2.60 4.16 20.87
C ARG A 272 -1.60 3.94 21.98
N LEU A 273 -1.96 3.15 22.98
CA LEU A 273 -1.07 2.80 24.08
C LEU A 273 0.15 1.99 23.60
N ASP A 274 -0.01 1.05 22.66
CA ASP A 274 1.09 0.32 22.04
C ASP A 274 2.06 1.26 21.30
N ARG A 275 1.55 2.27 20.59
CA ARG A 275 2.38 3.29 19.93
C ARG A 275 3.12 4.15 20.96
N CYS A 276 2.43 4.61 21.99
CA CYS A 276 3.07 5.34 23.09
C CYS A 276 4.17 4.50 23.76
N ARG A 277 3.93 3.23 23.99
CA ARG A 277 4.91 2.31 24.59
C ARG A 277 6.18 2.21 23.74
N ARG A 278 6.05 2.08 22.41
CA ARG A 278 7.19 2.05 21.47
C ARG A 278 7.96 3.37 21.51
N ASP A 279 7.24 4.50 21.40
CA ASP A 279 7.86 5.83 21.43
C ASP A 279 8.55 6.13 22.77
N LEU A 280 8.06 5.61 23.89
CA LEU A 280 8.67 5.76 25.21
C LEU A 280 10.02 5.03 25.33
N THR A 281 10.21 3.94 24.58
CA THR A 281 11.46 3.15 24.58
C THR A 281 12.38 3.51 23.42
N ASP A 282 11.98 4.41 22.54
CA ASP A 282 12.79 4.89 21.42
C ASP A 282 13.87 5.87 21.93
N PRO A 283 15.17 5.55 21.76
CA PRO A 283 16.26 6.45 22.16
C PRO A 283 16.18 7.83 21.52
N ALA A 284 15.70 7.94 20.26
CA ALA A 284 15.54 9.21 19.54
C ALA A 284 14.48 10.11 20.18
N LEU A 285 13.58 9.56 21.00
CA LEU A 285 12.51 10.28 21.70
C LEU A 285 12.71 10.38 23.21
N SER A 286 13.88 10.00 23.70
CA SER A 286 14.20 9.95 25.15
C SER A 286 14.02 11.28 25.86
N THR A 287 14.28 12.42 25.21
CA THR A 287 14.13 13.78 25.75
C THR A 287 12.70 14.33 25.64
N ARG A 288 11.81 13.68 24.88
CA ARG A 288 10.43 14.16 24.73
C ARG A 288 9.63 13.93 26.02
N PRO A 289 8.87 14.94 26.50
CA PRO A 289 7.96 14.77 27.63
C PRO A 289 6.95 13.62 27.38
N VAL A 290 6.67 12.85 28.43
CA VAL A 290 5.71 11.72 28.37
C VAL A 290 4.33 12.17 27.86
N GLY A 291 3.85 13.34 28.32
CA GLY A 291 2.59 13.91 27.86
C GLY A 291 2.61 14.30 26.36
N ALA A 292 3.77 14.72 25.83
CA ALA A 292 3.90 15.04 24.41
C ALA A 292 3.86 13.77 23.53
N ILE A 293 4.39 12.65 24.03
CA ILE A 293 4.26 11.34 23.37
C ILE A 293 2.79 10.90 23.34
N ALA A 294 2.09 11.02 24.47
CA ALA A 294 0.67 10.68 24.56
C ALA A 294 -0.19 11.54 23.60
N ALA A 295 0.05 12.85 23.60
CA ALA A 295 -0.66 13.80 22.74
C ALA A 295 -0.45 13.51 21.25
N ARG A 296 0.74 13.11 20.82
CA ARG A 296 1.06 12.68 19.46
C ARG A 296 0.15 11.52 18.99
N TRP A 297 -0.23 10.65 19.89
CA TRP A 297 -1.12 9.51 19.60
C TRP A 297 -2.57 9.77 20.03
N GLY A 298 -2.99 11.04 20.05
CA GLY A 298 -4.38 11.42 20.27
C GLY A 298 -4.87 11.29 21.72
N VAL A 299 -3.98 11.08 22.71
CA VAL A 299 -4.34 11.04 24.13
C VAL A 299 -3.90 12.35 24.80
N ARG A 300 -4.83 13.32 24.89
CA ARG A 300 -4.52 14.69 25.32
C ARG A 300 -4.48 14.91 26.83
N ASP A 301 -5.17 14.09 27.61
CA ASP A 301 -5.19 14.20 29.07
C ASP A 301 -4.08 13.35 29.69
N PRO A 302 -3.03 13.97 30.30
CA PRO A 302 -1.90 13.24 30.89
C PRO A 302 -2.30 12.34 32.06
N GLY A 303 -3.28 12.75 32.86
CA GLY A 303 -3.77 11.98 34.02
C GLY A 303 -4.52 10.72 33.55
N HIS A 304 -5.37 10.89 32.55
CA HIS A 304 -6.07 9.77 31.92
C HIS A 304 -5.08 8.81 31.23
N PHE A 305 -4.10 9.34 30.50
CA PHE A 305 -3.04 8.54 29.89
C PHE A 305 -2.29 7.69 30.90
N SER A 306 -1.83 8.30 32.01
CA SER A 306 -1.06 7.59 33.03
C SER A 306 -1.84 6.43 33.64
N ARG A 307 -3.12 6.64 33.95
CA ARG A 307 -4.01 5.58 34.46
C ARG A 307 -4.21 4.44 33.44
N LEU A 308 -4.49 4.77 32.18
CA LEU A 308 -4.66 3.78 31.12
C LEU A 308 -3.39 2.99 30.86
N PHE A 309 -2.25 3.66 30.84
CA PHE A 309 -0.95 3.04 30.57
C PHE A 309 -0.57 2.08 31.71
N ARG A 310 -0.73 2.52 32.98
CA ARG A 310 -0.49 1.66 34.15
C ARG A 310 -1.41 0.45 34.16
N ALA A 311 -2.69 0.62 33.80
CA ALA A 311 -3.63 -0.50 33.71
C ALA A 311 -3.24 -1.52 32.63
N ALA A 312 -2.66 -1.04 31.51
CA ALA A 312 -2.26 -1.90 30.41
C ALA A 312 -0.89 -2.58 30.59
N TYR A 313 0.07 -1.90 31.22
CA TYR A 313 1.47 -2.34 31.30
C TYR A 313 2.03 -2.49 32.72
N GLY A 314 1.20 -2.33 33.74
CA GLY A 314 1.55 -2.56 35.14
C GLY A 314 2.25 -1.39 35.86
N VAL A 315 2.96 -0.52 35.11
CA VAL A 315 3.72 0.62 35.66
C VAL A 315 3.38 1.93 34.98
N PRO A 316 3.55 3.09 35.62
CA PRO A 316 3.34 4.39 34.98
C PRO A 316 4.29 4.61 33.81
N PRO A 317 3.91 5.44 32.79
CA PRO A 317 4.69 5.61 31.57
C PRO A 317 6.09 6.20 31.78
N GLY A 318 6.28 7.06 32.79
CA GLY A 318 7.60 7.60 33.17
C GLY A 318 8.53 6.53 33.72
N GLU A 319 8.02 5.68 34.58
CA GLU A 319 8.75 4.54 35.14
C GLU A 319 9.06 3.50 34.06
N TYR A 320 8.10 3.21 33.18
CA TYR A 320 8.28 2.34 32.01
C TYR A 320 9.45 2.80 31.15
N ARG A 321 9.53 4.10 30.83
CA ARG A 321 10.66 4.69 30.13
C ARG A 321 11.99 4.40 30.82
N THR A 322 12.06 4.65 32.16
CA THR A 322 13.29 4.47 32.91
C THR A 322 13.76 3.01 32.91
N LEU A 323 12.82 2.07 32.99
CA LEU A 323 13.12 0.63 33.05
C LEU A 323 13.57 0.06 31.69
N TYR A 324 12.98 0.54 30.59
CA TYR A 324 13.12 -0.10 29.28
C TYR A 324 13.86 0.74 28.22
N THR A 325 14.27 1.98 28.50
CA THR A 325 15.15 2.73 27.59
C THR A 325 16.59 2.23 27.78
N PRO A 326 17.28 1.78 26.72
CA PRO A 326 18.68 1.40 26.83
C PRO A 326 19.50 2.58 27.34
N ARG A 327 20.18 2.44 28.47
CA ARG A 327 21.13 3.44 28.95
C ARG A 327 22.30 3.45 27.97
N HIS A 328 22.46 4.52 27.22
CA HIS A 328 23.71 4.78 26.53
C HIS A 328 24.81 4.84 27.60
N ARG A 329 25.65 3.80 27.69
CA ARG A 329 26.95 3.93 28.38
C ARG A 329 27.80 4.78 27.45
N PRO A 330 28.27 5.95 27.86
CA PRO A 330 29.32 6.63 27.13
C PRO A 330 30.56 5.73 27.18
N TRP A 331 31.19 5.53 26.04
CA TRP A 331 32.50 4.89 25.91
C TRP A 331 33.60 5.79 26.45
#